data_fe4a2afee7369b82a859d3c873de716e
#
_entry.id   fe4a2afee7369b82a859d3c873de716e
#
_cell.length_a   1.000
_cell.length_b   1.000
_cell.length_c   1.000
_cell.angle_alpha   90.00
_cell.angle_beta   90.00
_cell.angle_gamma   90.00
#
_symmetry.space_group_name_H-M   'P 1'
#
loop_
_entity.id
_entity.type
_entity.pdbx_description
1 polymer ?
#
loop_
_entity_poly.entity_id
_entity_poly.type
_entity_poly.pdbx_seq_one_letter_code
_entity_poly.pdbx_strand_id
1 'polypeptide(L)' 'MMNEISLEQFKLNVEGVMRDAANGDSFTTVQMDNGKVVIISEDEWNILREGFAHLVGGKILK' A
#
# COMPACT_ATOMS: atom_id res chain seq x y z
N MET A 1 -9.48 -5.68 0.19
CA MET A 1 -9.09 -6.60 -0.88
C MET A 1 -7.80 -6.14 -1.54
N MET A 2 -6.94 -7.07 -1.91
CA MET A 2 -5.66 -6.73 -2.52
C MET A 2 -5.71 -6.98 -4.01
N ASN A 3 -5.31 -6.00 -4.79
CA ASN A 3 -5.19 -6.10 -6.23
C ASN A 3 -3.71 -6.16 -6.60
N GLU A 4 -3.42 -6.95 -7.62
CA GLU A 4 -2.05 -7.05 -8.10
C GLU A 4 -2.03 -6.72 -9.58
N ILE A 5 -1.23 -5.74 -9.97
CA ILE A 5 -1.14 -5.30 -11.35
C ILE A 5 0.32 -5.19 -11.77
N SER A 6 0.54 -5.20 -13.07
CA SER A 6 1.87 -5.03 -13.60
C SER A 6 2.25 -3.55 -13.60
N LEU A 7 3.54 -3.29 -13.75
CA LEU A 7 4.00 -1.92 -13.87
C LEU A 7 3.40 -1.23 -15.07
N GLU A 8 3.23 -1.97 -16.18
CA GLU A 8 2.63 -1.39 -17.36
C GLU A 8 1.20 -0.98 -17.12
N GLN A 9 0.44 -1.82 -16.44
CA GLN A 9 -0.94 -1.47 -16.12
C GLN A 9 -0.98 -0.26 -15.20
N PHE A 10 -0.07 -0.17 -14.27
CA PHE A 10 0.01 0.98 -13.38
C PHE A 10 0.26 2.25 -14.18
N LYS A 11 1.20 2.19 -15.13
CA LYS A 11 1.51 3.38 -15.93
C LYS A 11 0.34 3.85 -16.76
N LEU A 12 -0.49 2.92 -17.18
CA LEU A 12 -1.63 3.26 -18.02
C LEU A 12 -2.74 3.95 -17.25
N ASN A 13 -2.81 3.77 -15.95
CA ASN A 13 -3.91 4.31 -15.17
C ASN A 13 -3.48 4.71 -13.77
N VAL A 14 -2.45 5.54 -13.72
CA VAL A 14 -1.88 5.96 -12.42
C VAL A 14 -2.94 6.63 -11.56
N GLU A 15 -3.70 7.54 -12.14
CA GLU A 15 -4.70 8.27 -11.35
C GLU A 15 -5.75 7.35 -10.77
N GLY A 16 -6.21 6.39 -11.59
CA GLY A 16 -7.21 5.45 -11.11
C GLY A 16 -6.71 4.60 -9.97
N VAL A 17 -5.48 4.11 -10.11
CA VAL A 17 -4.89 3.28 -9.06
C VAL A 17 -4.75 4.06 -7.77
N MET A 18 -4.28 5.28 -7.87
CA MET A 18 -4.09 6.10 -6.68
C MET A 18 -5.41 6.50 -6.05
N ARG A 19 -6.42 6.77 -6.88
CA ARG A 19 -7.74 7.11 -6.34
C ARG A 19 -8.34 5.93 -5.60
N ASP A 20 -8.20 4.72 -6.15
CA ASP A 20 -8.73 3.54 -5.49
C ASP A 20 -8.02 3.31 -4.15
N ALA A 21 -6.71 3.49 -4.13
CA ALA A 21 -5.97 3.34 -2.89
C ALA A 21 -6.38 4.39 -1.88
N ALA A 22 -6.57 5.63 -2.33
CA ALA A 22 -6.93 6.72 -1.43
C ALA A 22 -8.31 6.51 -0.81
N ASN A 23 -9.19 5.79 -1.49
CA ASN A 23 -10.50 5.47 -0.94
C ASN A 23 -10.42 4.49 0.22
N GLY A 24 -9.30 3.81 0.36
CA GLY A 24 -9.09 2.91 1.49
C GLY A 24 -9.80 1.58 1.38
N ASP A 25 -10.33 1.27 0.20
CA ASP A 25 -11.09 0.05 0.04
C ASP A 25 -10.20 -1.17 -0.22
N SER A 26 -9.03 -0.96 -0.75
CA SER A 26 -8.17 -2.08 -1.09
C SER A 26 -6.73 -1.61 -1.26
N PHE A 27 -5.83 -2.58 -1.19
CA PHE A 27 -4.41 -2.36 -1.48
C PHE A 27 -4.16 -2.71 -2.93
N THR A 28 -3.21 -2.03 -3.54
CA THR A 28 -2.78 -2.37 -4.89
C THR A 28 -1.30 -2.67 -4.87
N THR A 29 -0.95 -3.86 -5.33
CA THR A 29 0.45 -4.27 -5.43
C THR A 29 0.90 -4.12 -6.87
N VAL A 30 2.01 -3.42 -7.08
CA VAL A 30 2.57 -3.22 -8.41
C VAL A 30 3.83 -4.06 -8.52
N GLN A 31 3.87 -4.92 -9.53
CA GLN A 31 5.03 -5.77 -9.76
C GLN A 31 6.07 -5.03 -10.56
N MET A 32 7.30 -5.04 -10.08
CA MET A 32 8.41 -4.40 -10.75
C MET A 32 9.53 -5.41 -10.93
N ASP A 33 10.55 -5.01 -11.70
CA ASP A 33 11.63 -5.94 -12.04
C ASP A 33 12.37 -6.43 -10.80
N ASN A 34 12.56 -5.55 -9.83
CA ASN A 34 13.36 -5.89 -8.66
C ASN A 34 12.55 -6.03 -7.40
N GLY A 35 11.23 -6.22 -7.54
CA GLY A 35 10.41 -6.42 -6.36
C GLY A 35 9.00 -5.95 -6.57
N LYS A 36 8.28 -5.81 -5.48
CA LYS A 36 6.89 -5.36 -5.51
C LYS A 36 6.72 -4.17 -4.60
N VAL A 37 5.83 -3.27 -5.00
CA VAL A 37 5.46 -2.12 -4.17
C VAL A 37 3.99 -2.20 -3.88
N VAL A 38 3.61 -1.74 -2.69
CA VAL A 38 2.21 -1.71 -2.30
C VAL A 38 1.76 -0.27 -2.20
N ILE A 39 0.63 0.03 -2.82
CA ILE A 39 0.05 1.35 -2.77
C ILE A 39 -1.18 1.28 -1.89
N ILE A 40 -1.17 2.06 -0.81
CA ILE A 40 -2.27 2.09 0.15
C ILE A 40 -2.52 3.54 0.55
N SER A 41 -3.67 3.77 1.17
CA SER A 41 -3.97 5.10 1.68
C SER A 41 -3.13 5.39 2.91
N GLU A 42 -2.95 6.66 3.19
CA GLU A 42 -2.20 7.05 4.38
C GLU A 42 -2.92 6.60 5.65
N ASP A 43 -4.24 6.62 5.63
CA ASP A 43 -5.00 6.16 6.77
C ASP A 43 -4.72 4.69 7.07
N GLU A 44 -4.71 3.87 6.02
CA GLU A 44 -4.39 2.45 6.19
C GLU A 44 -2.98 2.26 6.69
N TRP A 45 -2.06 3.03 6.14
CA TRP A 45 -0.67 2.97 6.58
C TRP A 45 -0.55 3.28 8.06
N ASN A 46 -1.26 4.32 8.52
CA ASN A 46 -1.21 4.69 9.92
C ASN A 46 -1.77 3.59 10.82
N ILE A 47 -2.83 2.93 10.38
CA ILE A 47 -3.40 1.82 11.15
C ILE A 47 -2.41 0.68 11.26
N LEU A 48 -1.79 0.33 10.14
CA LEU A 48 -0.80 -0.75 10.16
C LEU A 48 0.39 -0.41 11.03
N ARG A 49 0.85 0.82 10.94
CA ARG A 49 2.00 1.26 11.71
C ARG A 49 1.71 1.23 13.20
N GLU A 50 0.54 1.69 13.60
CA GLU A 50 0.15 1.68 15.00
C GLU A 50 0.00 0.25 15.52
N GLY A 51 -0.62 -0.60 14.72
CA GLY A 51 -0.77 -1.99 15.11
C GLY A 51 0.58 -2.68 15.27
N PHE A 52 1.50 -2.40 14.37
CA PHE A 52 2.82 -2.99 14.42
C PHE A 52 3.59 -2.49 15.65
N ALA A 53 3.53 -1.20 15.90
CA ALA A 53 4.20 -0.64 17.07
C ALA A 53 3.63 -1.20 18.36
N HIS A 54 2.33 -1.43 18.37
CA HIS A 54 1.67 -2.00 19.53
C HIS A 54 2.15 -3.42 19.79
N LEU A 55 2.31 -4.19 18.73
CA LEU A 55 2.76 -5.57 18.85
C LEU A 55 4.15 -5.69 19.46
N VAL A 56 5.02 -4.77 19.11
CA VAL A 56 6.41 -4.83 19.58
C VAL A 56 6.65 -3.89 20.74
N GLY A 57 5.59 -3.43 21.39
CA GLY A 57 5.73 -2.58 22.55
C GLY A 57 6.16 -1.17 22.24
N GLY A 58 6.00 -0.74 20.99
CA GLY A 58 6.33 0.61 20.60
C GLY A 58 7.80 0.93 20.53
N LYS A 59 8.64 -0.07 20.56
CA LYS A 59 10.08 0.16 20.61
C LYS A 59 10.74 0.24 19.26
N ILE A 60 10.10 -0.30 18.26
CA ILE A 60 10.75 -0.46 16.97
C ILE A 60 10.92 0.85 16.23
N LEU A 61 10.14 1.83 16.57
CA LEU A 61 10.10 3.07 15.83
C LEU A 61 10.98 4.16 16.42
N LYS A 62 12.04 3.77 16.95
CA LYS A 62 12.99 4.74 17.52
C LYS A 62 13.85 5.33 16.45
#